data_d9fd14d3a5583126653b5e39e7ab6d33
#
_entry.id   d9fd14d3a5583126653b5e39e7ab6d33
#
_cell.length_a   1.000
_cell.length_b   1.000
_cell.length_c   1.000
_cell.angle_alpha   90.00
_cell.angle_beta   90.00
_cell.angle_gamma   90.00
#
_symmetry.space_group_name_H-M   'P 1'
#
loop_
_entity.id
_entity.type
_entity.pdbx_description
1 polymer ?
#
loop_
_entity_poly.entity_id
_entity_poly.type
_entity_poly.pdbx_seq_one_letter_code
_entity_poly.pdbx_strand_id
1 'polypeptide(L)'
;MCIRDSGGRFDHTLANIQCLLYLKNHGAVGYLVDGTGMVLVLQNEAVHFRKELEGTMSLFALTKEAKGVNIRGMKYSLENAVITNDFPIGISNEFLGEEAEVSVEDGELVCMIRYYEDEV
;
A
#
# COMPACT_ATOMS: atom_id res chain seq x y z
N MET A 1 6.18 -12.94 -9.20
CA MET A 1 6.14 -13.22 -8.98
C MET A 1 6.36 -13.58 -8.79
N CYS A 2 6.76 -13.84 -8.92
CA CYS A 2 6.89 -14.40 -8.88
C CYS A 2 6.78 -14.73 -8.49
N ILE A 3 6.55 -14.72 -8.54
CA ILE A 3 6.48 -15.17 -8.30
C ILE A 3 7.01 -15.94 -8.31
N ARG A 4 7.51 -16.14 -8.71
CA ARG A 4 8.19 -16.91 -8.74
C ARG A 4 8.62 -17.41 -7.61
N ASP A 5 8.94 -17.56 -7.14
CA ASP A 5 9.21 -17.94 -6.10
C ASP A 5 8.96 -17.34 -5.05
N SER A 6 9.30 -16.77 -4.98
CA SER A 6 8.79 -16.35 -3.89
C SER A 6 7.50 -16.33 -4.20
N GLY A 7 7.34 -16.11 -5.36
CA GLY A 7 6.11 -15.91 -5.79
C GLY A 7 5.17 -16.92 -5.36
N GLY A 8 5.25 -18.01 -5.53
CA GLY A 8 4.29 -18.96 -5.13
C GLY A 8 3.99 -19.05 -3.66
N ARG A 9 4.32 -18.02 -2.93
CA ARG A 9 4.16 -18.00 -1.48
C ARG A 9 3.09 -17.03 -1.06
N PHE A 10 1.91 -17.19 -1.63
CA PHE A 10 0.78 -16.32 -1.27
C PHE A 10 0.43 -16.44 0.20
N ASP A 11 0.54 -17.63 0.76
CA ASP A 11 0.27 -17.83 2.18
C ASP A 11 1.23 -17.02 3.04
N HIS A 12 2.50 -17.00 2.68
CA HIS A 12 3.48 -16.23 3.44
C HIS A 12 3.21 -14.73 3.30
N THR A 13 2.83 -14.28 2.12
CA THR A 13 2.51 -12.89 1.91
C THR A 13 1.33 -12.47 2.76
N LEU A 14 0.28 -13.27 2.77
CA LEU A 14 -0.89 -12.96 3.56
C LEU A 14 -0.57 -12.97 5.05
N ALA A 15 0.21 -13.95 5.50
CA ALA A 15 0.60 -14.02 6.90
C ALA A 15 1.43 -12.81 7.30
N ASN A 16 2.32 -12.35 6.42
CA ASN A 16 3.13 -11.18 6.70
C ASN A 16 2.27 -9.92 6.82
N ILE A 17 1.24 -9.80 5.99
CA ILE A 17 0.33 -8.66 6.07
C ILE A 17 -0.42 -8.72 7.40
N GLN A 18 -0.85 -9.90 7.82
CA GLN A 18 -1.52 -10.05 9.11
C GLN A 18 -0.59 -9.66 10.26
N CYS A 19 0.69 -9.97 10.15
CA CYS A 19 1.66 -9.56 11.16
C CYS A 19 1.78 -8.04 11.23
N LEU A 20 1.79 -7.36 10.09
CA LEU A 20 1.85 -5.91 10.08
C LEU A 20 0.63 -5.31 10.76
N LEU A 21 -0.54 -5.87 10.50
CA LEU A 21 -1.77 -5.41 11.14
C LEU A 21 -1.73 -5.66 12.64
N TYR A 22 -1.24 -6.83 13.05
CA TYR A 22 -1.09 -7.15 14.47
C TYR A 22 -0.21 -6.11 15.16
N LEU A 23 0.94 -5.79 14.55
CA LEU A 23 1.83 -4.79 15.12
C LEU A 23 1.14 -3.44 15.24
N LYS A 24 0.40 -3.06 14.19
CA LYS A 24 -0.29 -1.77 14.18
C LYS A 24 -1.31 -1.70 15.30
N ASN A 25 -2.06 -2.78 15.50
CA ASN A 25 -3.08 -2.83 16.55
C ASN A 25 -2.49 -2.82 17.94
N HIS A 26 -1.20 -3.08 18.07
CA HIS A 26 -0.51 -3.08 19.36
C HIS A 26 0.43 -1.89 19.51
N GLY A 27 0.21 -0.86 18.69
CA GLY A 27 0.96 0.38 18.84
C GLY A 27 2.34 0.37 18.23
N ALA A 28 2.67 -0.64 17.46
CA ALA A 28 3.97 -0.74 16.81
C ALA A 28 3.80 -0.50 15.32
N VAL A 29 4.90 -0.16 14.64
CA VAL A 29 4.90 0.08 13.21
C VAL A 29 5.87 -0.90 12.58
N GLY A 30 5.40 -1.60 11.55
CA GLY A 30 6.23 -2.53 10.83
C GLY A 30 6.13 -2.31 9.33
N TYR A 31 7.18 -2.71 8.65
CA TYR A 31 7.24 -2.65 7.19
C TYR A 31 7.81 -3.95 6.68
N LEU A 32 7.31 -4.38 5.53
CA LEU A 32 7.96 -5.45 4.78
C LEU A 32 8.70 -4.80 3.63
N VAL A 33 10.00 -5.04 3.55
CA VAL A 33 10.83 -4.41 2.52
C VAL A 33 11.70 -5.47 1.89
N ASP A 34 11.77 -5.46 0.56
CA ASP A 34 12.74 -6.29 -0.13
C ASP A 34 13.26 -5.48 -1.34
N GLY A 35 14.04 -6.12 -2.21
CA GLY A 35 14.62 -5.42 -3.34
C GLY A 35 13.62 -4.95 -4.38
N THR A 36 12.39 -5.42 -4.32
CA THR A 36 11.39 -5.09 -5.33
C THR A 36 10.34 -4.12 -4.83
N GLY A 37 10.20 -3.95 -3.52
CA GLY A 37 9.18 -3.06 -3.04
C GLY A 37 9.01 -3.07 -1.54
N MET A 38 7.89 -2.52 -1.11
CA MET A 38 7.60 -2.33 0.30
C MET A 38 6.11 -2.49 0.53
N VAL A 39 5.76 -3.07 1.68
CA VAL A 39 4.36 -3.19 2.09
C VAL A 39 4.22 -2.57 3.46
N LEU A 40 3.20 -1.77 3.63
CA LEU A 40 2.88 -1.19 4.93
C LEU A 40 1.37 -1.16 5.14
N VAL A 41 0.96 -1.03 6.38
CA VAL A 41 -0.45 -0.95 6.75
C VAL A 41 -0.71 0.43 7.33
N LEU A 42 -1.78 1.06 6.86
CA LEU A 42 -2.26 2.33 7.38
C LEU A 42 -3.53 2.08 8.17
N GLN A 43 -3.65 2.73 9.32
CA GLN A 43 -4.84 2.63 10.16
C GLN A 43 -5.19 4.02 10.64
N ASN A 44 -6.25 4.60 10.06
CA ASN A 44 -6.75 5.93 10.44
C ASN A 44 -5.63 6.98 10.46
N GLU A 45 -4.82 7.01 9.41
CA GLU A 45 -3.64 7.87 9.38
C GLU A 45 -3.27 8.22 7.95
N ALA A 46 -2.23 9.03 7.83
CA ALA A 46 -1.69 9.43 6.55
C ALA A 46 -0.23 9.05 6.44
N VAL A 47 0.23 8.81 5.23
CA VAL A 47 1.64 8.57 4.96
C VAL A 47 2.06 9.47 3.80
N HIS A 48 3.28 9.98 3.90
CA HIS A 48 3.85 10.86 2.88
C HIS A 48 5.01 10.15 2.21
N PHE A 49 5.10 10.30 0.91
CA PHE A 49 6.17 9.72 0.12
C PHE A 49 6.98 10.83 -0.53
N ARG A 50 8.29 10.67 -0.51
CA ARG A 50 9.18 11.67 -1.06
C ARG A 50 9.15 11.63 -2.57
N LYS A 51 9.48 12.75 -3.19
CA LYS A 51 9.42 12.88 -4.65
C LYS A 51 10.40 11.97 -5.37
N GLU A 52 11.42 11.48 -4.68
CA GLU A 52 12.42 10.60 -5.28
C GLU A 52 11.92 9.17 -5.46
N LEU A 53 10.80 8.84 -4.85
CA LEU A 53 10.27 7.47 -4.94
C LEU A 53 9.66 7.24 -6.30
N GLU A 54 10.05 6.14 -6.94
CA GLU A 54 9.55 5.77 -8.27
C GLU A 54 8.94 4.39 -8.21
N GLY A 55 7.92 4.17 -9.02
CA GLY A 55 7.28 2.87 -9.09
C GLY A 55 5.77 2.99 -9.08
N THR A 56 5.14 1.93 -8.67
CA THR A 56 3.68 1.86 -8.59
C THR A 56 3.25 1.59 -7.17
N MET A 57 2.00 1.94 -6.88
CA MET A 57 1.41 1.72 -5.57
C MET A 57 0.02 1.15 -5.75
N SER A 58 -0.30 0.15 -4.94
CA SER A 58 -1.65 -0.41 -4.92
C SER A 58 -2.18 -0.36 -3.49
N LEU A 59 -3.46 -0.07 -3.37
CA LEU A 59 -4.14 -0.01 -2.08
C LEU A 59 -5.22 -1.07 -2.01
N PHE A 60 -5.29 -1.75 -0.88
CA PHE A 60 -6.34 -2.73 -0.61
C PHE A 60 -6.90 -2.46 0.78
N ALA A 61 -8.22 -2.55 0.91
CA ALA A 61 -8.84 -2.39 2.23
C ALA A 61 -8.75 -3.70 3.00
N LEU A 62 -8.37 -3.61 4.26
CA LEU A 62 -8.39 -4.77 5.16
C LEU A 62 -9.71 -4.83 5.94
N THR A 63 -10.31 -3.68 6.21
CA THR A 63 -11.64 -3.63 6.80
C THR A 63 -12.66 -3.74 5.69
N LYS A 64 -13.91 -3.99 6.06
CA LYS A 64 -14.97 -4.10 5.06
C LYS A 64 -15.01 -2.86 4.19
N GLU A 65 -14.82 -1.70 4.79
CA GLU A 65 -14.73 -0.43 4.10
C GLU A 65 -13.63 0.41 4.73
N ALA A 66 -12.84 1.05 3.90
CA ALA A 66 -11.92 2.10 4.33
C ALA A 66 -12.46 3.40 3.77
N LYS A 67 -12.79 4.33 4.65
CA LYS A 67 -13.47 5.58 4.28
C LYS A 67 -12.56 6.76 4.42
N GLY A 68 -12.87 7.82 3.65
CA GLY A 68 -12.07 9.01 3.68
C GLY A 68 -10.69 8.77 3.12
N VAL A 69 -10.61 8.00 2.04
CA VAL A 69 -9.32 7.67 1.42
C VAL A 69 -8.97 8.77 0.43
N ASN A 70 -7.80 9.34 0.61
CA ASN A 70 -7.29 10.38 -0.29
C ASN A 70 -5.95 9.96 -0.83
N ILE A 71 -5.73 10.19 -2.11
CA ILE A 71 -4.45 10.01 -2.77
C ILE A 71 -4.12 11.31 -3.49
N ARG A 72 -2.95 11.87 -3.19
CA ARG A 72 -2.49 13.10 -3.82
C ARG A 72 -1.08 12.92 -4.34
N GLY A 73 -0.77 13.60 -5.44
CA GLY A 73 0.57 13.59 -5.99
C GLY A 73 0.90 12.36 -6.80
N MET A 74 -0.10 11.61 -7.22
CA MET A 74 0.09 10.42 -8.03
C MET A 74 -0.73 10.53 -9.31
N LYS A 75 -0.51 9.58 -10.22
CA LYS A 75 -1.16 9.63 -11.53
C LYS A 75 -2.67 9.63 -11.41
N TYR A 76 -3.20 8.82 -10.50
CA TYR A 76 -4.63 8.76 -10.24
C TYR A 76 -4.86 9.22 -8.82
N SER A 77 -5.60 10.31 -8.67
CA SER A 77 -5.89 10.84 -7.34
C SER A 77 -7.26 10.36 -6.88
N LEU A 78 -7.42 10.29 -5.58
CA LEU A 78 -8.71 10.00 -4.95
C LEU A 78 -8.99 11.07 -3.93
N GLU A 79 -10.25 11.41 -3.78
CA GLU A 79 -10.65 12.40 -2.78
C GLU A 79 -11.86 11.86 -2.03
N ASN A 80 -11.69 11.66 -0.72
CA ASN A 80 -12.75 11.20 0.16
C ASN A 80 -13.45 9.95 -0.38
N ALA A 81 -12.66 9.01 -0.85
CA ALA A 81 -13.18 7.80 -1.48
C ALA A 81 -13.40 6.69 -0.46
N VAL A 82 -14.20 5.71 -0.85
CA VAL A 82 -14.40 4.50 -0.07
C VAL A 82 -13.81 3.34 -0.83
N ILE A 83 -12.95 2.57 -0.18
CA ILE A 83 -12.39 1.35 -0.75
C ILE A 83 -12.93 0.19 0.05
N THR A 84 -13.51 -0.78 -0.64
CA THR A 84 -14.04 -1.97 0.02
C THR A 84 -13.08 -3.13 -0.14
N ASN A 85 -13.20 -4.13 0.73
CA ASN A 85 -12.28 -5.26 0.71
C ASN A 85 -12.60 -6.29 -0.37
N ASP A 86 -13.65 -6.06 -1.13
CA ASP A 86 -14.06 -6.99 -2.18
C ASP A 86 -14.07 -6.36 -3.57
N PHE A 87 -13.55 -5.15 -3.72
CA PHE A 87 -13.54 -4.48 -5.02
C PHE A 87 -12.20 -3.78 -5.24
N PRO A 88 -11.46 -4.16 -6.27
CA PRO A 88 -10.10 -3.65 -6.48
C PRO A 88 -10.09 -2.26 -7.13
N ILE A 89 -10.01 -1.24 -6.31
CA ILE A 89 -9.80 0.14 -6.76
C ILE A 89 -8.40 0.55 -6.30
N GLY A 90 -7.76 1.42 -7.06
CA GLY A 90 -6.49 1.97 -6.64
C GLY A 90 -5.32 1.04 -6.86
N ILE A 91 -5.42 0.19 -7.88
CA ILE A 91 -4.37 -0.77 -8.21
C ILE A 91 -3.42 -0.13 -9.23
N SER A 92 -2.12 -0.29 -8.99
CA SER A 92 -1.07 0.12 -9.92
C SER A 92 -1.08 1.61 -10.24
N ASN A 93 -1.35 2.42 -9.22
CA ASN A 93 -1.17 3.86 -9.34
C ASN A 93 0.34 4.15 -9.49
N GLU A 94 0.69 5.30 -10.05
CA GLU A 94 2.10 5.58 -10.36
C GLU A 94 2.55 6.84 -9.65
N PHE A 95 3.78 6.82 -9.14
CA PHE A 95 4.43 8.00 -8.61
C PHE A 95 4.87 8.86 -9.79
N LEU A 96 4.77 10.18 -9.61
CA LEU A 96 5.00 11.14 -10.70
C LEU A 96 6.27 11.97 -10.55
N GLY A 97 7.15 11.59 -9.62
CA GLY A 97 8.33 12.41 -9.38
C GLY A 97 8.03 13.62 -8.52
N GLU A 98 6.93 13.62 -7.80
CA GLU A 98 6.57 14.67 -6.86
C GLU A 98 6.15 14.04 -5.55
N GLU A 99 6.05 14.86 -4.52
CA GLU A 99 5.63 14.34 -3.22
C GLU A 99 4.21 13.81 -3.32
N ALA A 100 3.98 12.70 -2.66
CA ALA A 100 2.67 12.04 -2.69
C ALA A 100 2.18 11.79 -1.28
N GLU A 101 0.87 11.68 -1.14
CA GLU A 101 0.27 11.43 0.16
C GLU A 101 -0.88 10.47 0.00
N VAL A 102 -0.97 9.51 0.92
CA VAL A 102 -2.11 8.61 1.02
C VAL A 102 -2.63 8.71 2.44
N SER A 103 -3.93 8.87 2.58
CA SER A 103 -4.53 8.94 3.91
C SER A 103 -5.84 8.17 3.95
N VAL A 104 -6.18 7.70 5.13
CA VAL A 104 -7.45 7.04 5.38
C VAL A 104 -7.99 7.55 6.72
N GLU A 105 -9.25 7.98 6.72
CA GLU A 105 -9.86 8.51 7.93
C GLU A 105 -10.39 7.41 8.83
N ASP A 106 -11.02 6.40 8.25
CA ASP A 106 -11.69 5.36 9.02
C ASP A 106 -11.51 4.03 8.32
N GLY A 107 -10.63 3.20 8.86
CA GLY A 107 -10.39 1.88 8.32
C GLY A 107 -8.92 1.58 8.18
N GLU A 108 -8.65 0.45 7.56
CA GLU A 108 -7.29 -0.07 7.42
C GLU A 108 -7.02 -0.37 5.96
N LEU A 109 -5.86 0.09 5.51
CA LEU A 109 -5.41 -0.14 4.14
C LEU A 109 -4.07 -0.85 4.14
N VAL A 110 -3.90 -1.77 3.20
CA VAL A 110 -2.59 -2.27 2.84
C VAL A 110 -2.10 -1.43 1.68
N CYS A 111 -0.90 -0.90 1.81
CA CYS A 111 -0.25 -0.11 0.77
C CYS A 111 0.93 -0.93 0.27
N MET A 112 0.87 -1.31 -0.99
CA MET A 112 1.95 -2.09 -1.61
C MET A 112 2.63 -1.23 -2.65
N ILE A 113 3.92 -0.99 -2.45
CA ILE A 113 4.73 -0.19 -3.35
C ILE A 113 5.68 -1.11 -4.07
N ARG A 114 5.73 -0.99 -5.38
CA ARG A 114 6.63 -1.78 -6.20
C ARG A 114 7.54 -0.82 -6.93
N TYR A 115 8.85 -0.94 -6.68
CA TYR A 115 9.83 -0.09 -7.31
C TYR A 115 9.98 -0.47 -8.78
N TYR A 116 10.27 0.49 -9.64
CA TYR A 116 10.63 0.15 -10.99
C TYR A 116 11.96 -0.58 -10.97
N GLU A 117 12.04 -1.62 -11.80
CA GLU A 117 13.30 -2.34 -11.91
C GLU A 117 14.24 -1.55 -12.77
N ASP A 118 15.52 -1.57 -12.41
CA ASP A 118 16.53 -0.93 -13.24
C ASP A 118 16.63 -1.68 -14.55
N GLU A 119 16.68 -0.91 -15.60
CA GLU A 119 16.95 -1.48 -16.91
C GLU A 119 18.41 -1.78 -17.01
N VAL A 120 18.73 -2.93 -17.50
CA VAL A 120 20.11 -3.36 -17.53
C VAL A 120 20.63 -3.37 -18.96
#